data_dfaaf5e70382006eb4b9333fce95be8c
#
_entry.id   dfaaf5e70382006eb4b9333fce95be8c
#
_cell.length_a   1.000
_cell.length_b   1.000
_cell.length_c   1.000
_cell.angle_alpha   90.00
_cell.angle_beta   90.00
_cell.angle_gamma   90.00
#
_symmetry.space_group_name_H-M   'P 1'
#
loop_
_entity.id
_entity.type
_entity.pdbx_description
1 polymer ?
#
loop_
_entity_poly.entity_id
_entity_poly.type
_entity_poly.pdbx_seq_one_letter_code
_entity_poly.pdbx_strand_id
1 'polypeptide(L)'
;MSVGKQTGKASISFTDPVYIQSTASVVGPKEGDGPLKEYFDMICEDSMFGEKTWESAESTMQKEAATLAIGKAGLTPHDIRMVFAGDLLAQTIASSFGIAEMG
;
A
#
# COMPACT_ATOMS: atom_id res chain seq x y z
N MET A 1 -21.46 -9.83 10.31
CA MET A 1 -20.82 -9.83 9.00
C MET A 1 -20.27 -11.20 8.69
N SER A 2 -20.67 -11.73 7.61
CA SER A 2 -20.13 -12.98 7.18
C SER A 2 -18.72 -12.81 6.70
N VAL A 3 -17.96 -13.74 6.97
CA VAL A 3 -16.59 -13.63 6.69
C VAL A 3 -16.12 -14.76 5.81
N GLY A 4 -16.20 -15.91 6.25
CA GLY A 4 -15.69 -17.03 5.52
C GLY A 4 -15.42 -18.16 6.46
N LYS A 5 -14.84 -19.19 5.95
CA LYS A 5 -14.48 -20.34 6.74
C LYS A 5 -13.10 -20.80 6.33
N GLN A 6 -12.42 -21.38 7.27
CA GLN A 6 -11.11 -21.94 7.01
C GLN A 6 -11.24 -23.20 6.15
N THR A 7 -10.44 -23.25 5.10
CA THR A 7 -10.38 -24.40 4.20
C THR A 7 -8.95 -24.93 4.24
N GLY A 8 -8.73 -26.07 4.85
CA GLY A 8 -7.37 -26.58 5.05
C GLY A 8 -6.67 -25.84 6.17
N LYS A 9 -5.34 -25.94 6.22
CA LYS A 9 -4.55 -25.38 7.31
C LYS A 9 -4.17 -23.92 7.11
N ALA A 10 -4.13 -23.44 5.88
CA ALA A 10 -3.62 -22.12 5.57
C ALA A 10 -4.53 -21.34 4.63
N SER A 11 -5.73 -21.82 4.38
CA SER A 11 -6.63 -21.17 3.43
C SER A 11 -7.93 -20.81 4.10
N ILE A 12 -8.52 -19.72 3.62
CA ILE A 12 -9.82 -19.23 4.08
C ILE A 12 -10.69 -19.02 2.84
N SER A 13 -11.90 -19.56 2.84
CA SER A 13 -12.89 -19.29 1.81
C SER A 13 -13.90 -18.30 2.33
N PHE A 14 -14.38 -17.43 1.47
CA PHE A 14 -15.42 -16.47 1.83
C PHE A 14 -16.77 -16.94 1.31
N THR A 15 -17.79 -16.82 2.15
CA THR A 15 -19.15 -17.19 1.73
C THR A 15 -19.69 -16.23 0.69
N ASP A 16 -19.34 -14.94 0.80
CA ASP A 16 -19.67 -13.95 -0.19
C ASP A 16 -18.44 -13.60 -0.99
N PRO A 17 -18.58 -13.29 -2.29
CA PRO A 17 -17.41 -12.92 -3.10
C PRO A 17 -16.71 -11.69 -2.55
N VAL A 18 -15.37 -11.72 -2.63
CA VAL A 18 -14.53 -10.59 -2.26
C VAL A 18 -13.73 -10.18 -3.47
N TYR A 19 -13.72 -8.90 -3.78
CA TYR A 19 -13.10 -8.39 -4.98
C TYR A 19 -11.99 -7.40 -4.65
N ILE A 20 -10.95 -7.38 -5.48
CA ILE A 20 -9.95 -6.32 -5.44
C ILE A 20 -10.57 -5.12 -6.15
N GLN A 21 -10.86 -4.06 -5.40
CA GLN A 21 -11.53 -2.89 -5.93
C GLN A 21 -10.59 -1.97 -6.70
N SER A 22 -9.36 -1.84 -6.23
CA SER A 22 -8.34 -1.06 -6.92
C SER A 22 -6.97 -1.47 -6.42
N THR A 23 -5.95 -1.08 -7.17
CA THR A 23 -4.56 -1.30 -6.82
C THR A 23 -3.76 -0.05 -7.14
N ALA A 24 -2.62 0.14 -6.49
CA ALA A 24 -1.72 1.22 -6.82
C ALA A 24 -0.28 0.80 -6.57
N SER A 25 0.61 1.34 -7.38
CA SER A 25 2.04 1.05 -7.26
C SER A 25 2.82 2.36 -7.29
N VAL A 26 3.77 2.48 -6.38
CA VAL A 26 4.66 3.64 -6.27
C VAL A 26 6.08 3.13 -6.20
N VAL A 27 6.94 3.65 -7.04
CA VAL A 27 8.33 3.19 -7.12
C VAL A 27 9.28 4.37 -7.11
N GLY A 28 10.54 4.09 -6.82
CA GLY A 28 11.61 5.06 -6.88
C GLY A 28 12.22 5.15 -8.28
N PRO A 29 13.34 5.90 -8.42
CA PRO A 29 13.92 6.17 -9.72
C PRO A 29 14.50 4.94 -10.41
N LYS A 30 14.99 3.99 -9.65
CA LYS A 30 15.61 2.80 -10.24
C LYS A 30 14.59 1.97 -11.03
N GLU A 31 13.43 1.73 -10.46
CA GLU A 31 12.35 1.03 -11.16
C GLU A 31 11.74 1.91 -12.25
N GLY A 32 11.75 3.22 -12.06
CA GLY A 32 11.27 4.17 -13.06
C GLY A 32 12.11 4.18 -14.32
N ASP A 33 13.36 3.73 -14.24
CA ASP A 33 14.23 3.57 -15.41
C ASP A 33 14.23 2.14 -15.95
N GLY A 34 13.51 1.24 -15.31
CA GLY A 34 13.51 -0.16 -15.66
C GLY A 34 12.51 -0.52 -16.76
N PRO A 35 12.47 -1.79 -17.14
CA PRO A 35 11.61 -2.23 -18.23
C PRO A 35 10.12 -2.18 -17.92
N LEU A 36 9.74 -2.12 -16.64
CA LEU A 36 8.33 -2.09 -16.24
C LEU A 36 7.82 -0.70 -15.92
N LYS A 37 8.58 0.35 -16.28
CA LYS A 37 8.26 1.72 -15.88
C LYS A 37 6.85 2.16 -16.28
N GLU A 38 6.34 1.66 -17.37
CA GLU A 38 5.02 2.06 -17.88
C GLU A 38 3.86 1.46 -17.07
N TYR A 39 4.14 0.49 -16.23
CA TYR A 39 3.11 -0.20 -15.46
C TYR A 39 2.92 0.34 -14.05
N PHE A 40 3.78 1.27 -13.61
CA PHE A 40 3.67 1.83 -12.27
C PHE A 40 2.80 3.08 -12.26
N ASP A 41 1.99 3.24 -11.22
CA ASP A 41 1.09 4.39 -11.12
C ASP A 41 1.83 5.67 -10.81
N MET A 42 2.90 5.60 -10.02
CA MET A 42 3.68 6.76 -9.63
C MET A 42 5.16 6.40 -9.59
N ILE A 43 5.98 7.22 -10.23
CA ILE A 43 7.43 7.09 -10.18
C ILE A 43 7.97 8.34 -9.52
N CYS A 44 8.66 8.18 -8.39
CA CYS A 44 9.30 9.29 -7.70
C CYS A 44 10.77 9.34 -8.13
N GLU A 45 11.23 10.50 -8.58
CA GLU A 45 12.60 10.64 -9.03
C GLU A 45 13.61 10.72 -7.90
N ASP A 46 13.14 11.00 -6.68
CA ASP A 46 13.98 11.04 -5.50
C ASP A 46 13.82 9.72 -4.75
N SER A 47 14.90 8.96 -4.61
CA SER A 47 14.85 7.68 -3.90
C SER A 47 14.51 7.83 -2.42
N MET A 48 14.66 9.01 -1.88
CA MET A 48 14.31 9.32 -0.49
C MET A 48 12.92 9.93 -0.36
N PHE A 49 12.20 10.11 -1.46
CA PHE A 49 10.85 10.68 -1.48
C PHE A 49 10.76 12.03 -0.75
N GLY A 50 11.81 12.84 -0.88
CA GLY A 50 11.88 14.14 -0.20
C GLY A 50 12.18 14.06 1.28
N GLU A 51 12.41 12.88 1.82
CA GLU A 51 12.62 12.70 3.25
C GLU A 51 14.11 12.65 3.58
N LYS A 52 14.41 12.73 4.88
CA LYS A 52 15.80 12.77 5.33
C LYS A 52 16.33 11.41 5.78
N THR A 53 15.46 10.45 6.02
CA THR A 53 15.85 9.11 6.43
C THR A 53 15.17 8.07 5.55
N TRP A 54 15.75 6.89 5.47
CA TRP A 54 15.15 5.80 4.72
C TRP A 54 13.81 5.37 5.31
N GLU A 55 13.67 5.40 6.63
CA GLU A 55 12.44 5.04 7.30
C GLU A 55 11.31 6.02 6.97
N SER A 56 11.62 7.31 6.96
CA SER A 56 10.64 8.33 6.55
C SER A 56 10.29 8.21 5.08
N ALA A 57 11.28 7.86 4.24
CA ALA A 57 11.04 7.67 2.82
C ALA A 57 10.06 6.51 2.58
N GLU A 58 10.25 5.41 3.30
CA GLU A 58 9.37 4.26 3.17
C GLU A 58 7.96 4.59 3.67
N SER A 59 7.84 5.34 4.76
CA SER A 59 6.53 5.80 5.25
C SER A 59 5.80 6.64 4.20
N THR A 60 6.53 7.55 3.56
CA THR A 60 5.96 8.40 2.51
C THR A 60 5.53 7.56 1.32
N MET A 61 6.35 6.61 0.92
CA MET A 61 6.02 5.70 -0.17
C MET A 61 4.73 4.93 0.12
N GLN A 62 4.60 4.38 1.31
CA GLN A 62 3.40 3.64 1.69
C GLN A 62 2.17 4.54 1.72
N LYS A 63 2.30 5.74 2.25
CA LYS A 63 1.21 6.71 2.28
C LYS A 63 0.75 7.06 0.86
N GLU A 64 1.69 7.32 -0.04
CA GLU A 64 1.36 7.65 -1.42
C GLU A 64 0.65 6.49 -2.12
N ALA A 65 1.15 5.28 -1.95
CA ALA A 65 0.54 4.11 -2.57
C ALA A 65 -0.88 3.88 -2.06
N ALA A 66 -1.07 3.96 -0.75
CA ALA A 66 -2.38 3.76 -0.15
C ALA A 66 -3.36 4.86 -0.58
N THR A 67 -2.90 6.10 -0.61
CA THR A 67 -3.74 7.23 -1.03
C THR A 67 -4.16 7.08 -2.49
N LEU A 68 -3.25 6.66 -3.36
CA LEU A 68 -3.58 6.42 -4.76
C LEU A 68 -4.61 5.30 -4.92
N ALA A 69 -4.41 4.19 -4.21
CA ALA A 69 -5.33 3.06 -4.31
C ALA A 69 -6.74 3.45 -3.84
N ILE A 70 -6.83 4.16 -2.73
CA ILE A 70 -8.10 4.61 -2.18
C ILE A 70 -8.77 5.59 -3.15
N GLY A 71 -8.01 6.53 -3.68
CA GLY A 71 -8.55 7.51 -4.63
C GLY A 71 -9.01 6.87 -5.93
N LYS A 72 -8.29 5.89 -6.45
CA LYS A 72 -8.69 5.18 -7.67
C LYS A 72 -9.98 4.41 -7.47
N ALA A 73 -10.26 3.98 -6.27
CA ALA A 73 -11.52 3.30 -5.96
C ALA A 73 -12.68 4.27 -5.73
N GLY A 74 -12.41 5.57 -5.72
CA GLY A 74 -13.43 6.58 -5.44
C GLY A 74 -13.82 6.66 -3.98
N LEU A 75 -12.94 6.21 -3.10
CA LEU A 75 -13.20 6.17 -1.66
C LEU A 75 -12.36 7.19 -0.93
N THR A 76 -12.65 7.37 0.35
CA THR A 76 -11.85 8.19 1.25
C THR A 76 -11.24 7.30 2.33
N PRO A 77 -10.22 7.77 3.07
CA PRO A 77 -9.66 6.97 4.15
C PRO A 77 -10.70 6.56 5.19
N HIS A 78 -11.75 7.37 5.38
CA HIS A 78 -12.82 7.05 6.32
C HIS A 78 -13.63 5.81 5.93
N ASP A 79 -13.60 5.44 4.66
CA ASP A 79 -14.29 4.24 4.17
C ASP A 79 -13.53 2.97 4.48
N ILE A 80 -12.27 3.09 4.91
CA ILE A 80 -11.42 1.94 5.18
C ILE A 80 -11.57 1.53 6.64
N ARG A 81 -11.91 0.28 6.87
CA ARG A 81 -12.16 -0.24 8.22
C ARG A 81 -10.95 -0.94 8.80
N MET A 82 -10.09 -1.51 7.96
CA MET A 82 -8.97 -2.30 8.43
C MET A 82 -7.84 -2.21 7.41
N VAL A 83 -6.61 -2.11 7.89
CA VAL A 83 -5.43 -2.02 7.06
C VAL A 83 -4.42 -3.06 7.52
N PHE A 84 -3.85 -3.78 6.56
CA PHE A 84 -2.72 -4.66 6.79
C PHE A 84 -1.53 -4.08 6.04
N ALA A 85 -0.42 -3.88 6.74
CA ALA A 85 0.75 -3.26 6.14
C ALA A 85 2.02 -3.94 6.62
N GLY A 86 3.05 -3.87 5.80
CA GLY A 86 4.36 -4.39 6.13
C GLY A 86 5.45 -3.52 5.55
N ASP A 87 6.63 -3.61 6.09
CA ASP A 87 7.77 -2.86 5.57
C ASP A 87 9.03 -3.71 5.63
N LEU A 88 10.06 -3.28 4.92
CA LEU A 88 11.30 -4.03 4.83
C LEU A 88 12.42 -3.42 5.66
N LEU A 89 12.35 -2.12 5.93
CA LEU A 89 13.47 -1.42 6.54
C LEU A 89 13.43 -1.43 8.06
N ALA A 90 12.30 -1.20 8.67
CA ALA A 90 12.27 -0.83 10.06
C ALA A 90 11.12 -1.46 10.85
N GLN A 91 10.97 -2.71 10.78
CA GLN A 91 10.10 -3.47 11.69
C GLN A 91 8.79 -2.74 12.02
N THR A 92 8.03 -2.37 11.02
CA THR A 92 6.72 -1.74 11.13
C THR A 92 6.69 -0.25 11.44
N ILE A 93 7.84 0.41 11.66
CA ILE A 93 7.86 1.84 11.94
C ILE A 93 7.29 2.63 10.75
N ALA A 94 7.76 2.31 9.53
CA ALA A 94 7.30 3.00 8.33
C ALA A 94 5.81 2.79 8.10
N SER A 95 5.34 1.56 8.25
CA SER A 95 3.93 1.23 8.09
C SER A 95 3.08 2.00 9.10
N SER A 96 3.51 2.05 10.35
CA SER A 96 2.76 2.71 11.40
C SER A 96 2.64 4.21 11.15
N PHE A 97 3.75 4.87 10.83
CA PHE A 97 3.74 6.32 10.60
C PHE A 97 3.02 6.68 9.31
N GLY A 98 3.24 5.93 8.23
CA GLY A 98 2.60 6.21 6.96
C GLY A 98 1.08 6.10 7.03
N ILE A 99 0.58 5.05 7.67
CA ILE A 99 -0.85 4.83 7.78
C ILE A 99 -1.47 5.83 8.76
N ALA A 100 -0.78 6.17 9.84
CA ALA A 100 -1.28 7.14 10.81
C ALA A 100 -1.52 8.51 10.19
N GLU A 101 -0.70 8.92 9.22
CA GLU A 101 -0.86 10.21 8.54
C GLU A 101 -2.10 10.27 7.65
N MET A 102 -2.68 9.14 7.32
CA MET A 102 -3.87 9.10 6.48
C MET A 102 -5.14 9.44 7.25
N GLY A 103 -5.04 9.55 8.53
CA GLY A 103 -6.17 9.90 9.34
C GLY A 103 -6.76 8.79 10.10
#